data_278bb56666f5e340ae905620a49b34c5
#
_entry.id   278bb56666f5e340ae905620a49b34c5
#
_cell.length_a   1.000
_cell.length_b   1.000
_cell.length_c   1.000
_cell.angle_alpha   90.00
_cell.angle_beta   90.00
_cell.angle_gamma   90.00
#
_symmetry.space_group_name_H-M   'P 1'
#
loop_
_entity.id
_entity.type
_entity.pdbx_description
1 polymer ?
#
loop_
_entity_poly.entity_id
_entity_poly.type
_entity_poly.pdbx_seq_one_letter_code
_entity_poly.pdbx_strand_id
1 'polypeptide(L)'
;MRRYLRDLFGGLWSILLALKVTLRYLFTPAITTQYPDEHRFQPLRTLNRHILTIDEATGTLKCTACDACARICPTRCIELTGAGKGKDRRAATFFIDHNLCMYCNLCVEVCPFDAITMWTRIGELSAYARSGLVYDQPTMTADRFYPTPMTPERPAGAVAK
;
A
#
# COMPACT_ATOMS: atom_id res chain seq x y z
N MET A 1 23.17 -47.33 37.81
CA MET A 1 23.65 -46.04 38.34
C MET A 1 24.46 -45.24 37.31
N ARG A 2 25.49 -45.78 36.65
CA ARG A 2 26.30 -45.09 35.63
C ARG A 2 25.47 -44.53 34.42
N ARG A 3 24.47 -45.24 33.95
CA ARG A 3 23.61 -44.83 32.82
C ARG A 3 22.76 -43.60 33.19
N TYR A 4 22.14 -43.62 34.37
CA TYR A 4 21.36 -42.52 34.91
C TYR A 4 22.17 -41.23 35.06
N LEU A 5 23.38 -41.32 35.64
CA LEU A 5 24.25 -40.14 35.79
C LEU A 5 24.68 -39.57 34.44
N ARG A 6 25.01 -40.42 33.46
CA ARG A 6 25.35 -39.97 32.12
C ARG A 6 24.20 -39.25 31.46
N ASP A 7 22.98 -39.79 31.56
CA ASP A 7 21.78 -39.21 30.95
C ASP A 7 21.40 -37.88 31.65
N LEU A 8 21.59 -37.80 32.97
CA LEU A 8 21.40 -36.57 33.76
C LEU A 8 22.39 -35.47 33.32
N PHE A 9 23.70 -35.79 33.26
CA PHE A 9 24.71 -34.84 32.83
C PHE A 9 24.53 -34.42 31.35
N GLY A 10 24.17 -35.37 30.49
CA GLY A 10 23.87 -35.09 29.09
C GLY A 10 22.65 -34.13 28.91
N GLY A 11 21.60 -34.37 29.70
CA GLY A 11 20.43 -33.49 29.73
C GLY A 11 20.77 -32.10 30.23
N LEU A 12 21.52 -32.00 31.34
CA LEU A 12 21.95 -30.70 31.87
C LEU A 12 22.82 -29.93 30.86
N TRP A 13 23.75 -30.61 30.20
CA TRP A 13 24.59 -30.02 29.17
C TRP A 13 23.78 -29.51 27.98
N SER A 14 22.77 -30.26 27.53
CA SER A 14 21.86 -29.85 26.46
C SER A 14 21.09 -28.57 26.82
N ILE A 15 20.60 -28.46 28.06
CA ILE A 15 19.90 -27.27 28.56
C ILE A 15 20.85 -26.07 28.57
N LEU A 16 22.10 -26.24 29.03
CA LEU A 16 23.09 -25.17 29.04
C LEU A 16 23.43 -24.67 27.63
N LEU A 17 23.53 -25.59 26.66
CA LEU A 17 23.72 -25.20 25.25
C LEU A 17 22.54 -24.43 24.70
N ALA A 18 21.30 -24.85 24.96
CA ALA A 18 20.10 -24.16 24.56
C ALA A 18 20.03 -22.75 25.17
N LEU A 19 20.35 -22.64 26.48
CA LEU A 19 20.38 -21.36 27.17
C LEU A 19 21.44 -20.42 26.60
N LYS A 20 22.61 -20.90 26.22
CA LYS A 20 23.67 -20.13 25.56
C LYS A 20 23.17 -19.53 24.21
N VAL A 21 22.42 -20.30 23.43
CA VAL A 21 21.85 -19.80 22.15
C VAL A 21 20.83 -18.72 22.41
N THR A 22 19.89 -18.91 23.32
CA THR A 22 18.88 -17.89 23.63
C THR A 22 19.50 -16.63 24.21
N LEU A 23 20.52 -16.77 25.08
CA LEU A 23 21.24 -15.62 25.63
C LEU A 23 21.97 -14.82 24.56
N ARG A 24 22.52 -15.49 23.53
CA ARG A 24 23.13 -14.78 22.40
C ARG A 24 22.11 -13.94 21.63
N TYR A 25 20.89 -14.48 21.43
CA TYR A 25 19.83 -13.74 20.74
C TYR A 25 19.27 -12.57 21.55
N LEU A 26 19.39 -12.59 22.88
CA LEU A 26 19.00 -11.48 23.72
C LEU A 26 19.78 -10.19 23.39
N PHE A 27 21.05 -10.34 22.98
CA PHE A 27 21.92 -9.21 22.65
C PHE A 27 22.00 -8.89 21.15
N THR A 28 21.26 -9.63 20.30
CA THR A 28 21.19 -9.29 18.88
C THR A 28 20.13 -8.22 18.62
N PRO A 29 20.40 -7.24 17.74
CA PRO A 29 19.42 -6.24 17.37
C PRO A 29 18.20 -6.89 16.72
N ALA A 30 17.02 -6.31 16.89
CA ALA A 30 15.78 -6.78 16.28
C ALA A 30 15.89 -6.71 14.74
N ILE A 31 15.41 -7.76 14.05
CA ILE A 31 15.37 -7.84 12.58
C ILE A 31 14.00 -7.36 12.07
N THR A 32 13.02 -7.30 12.96
CA THR A 32 11.64 -6.92 12.64
C THR A 32 11.51 -5.43 12.51
N THR A 33 10.71 -4.97 11.53
CA THR A 33 10.32 -3.58 11.40
C THR A 33 9.37 -3.20 12.52
N GLN A 34 9.68 -2.14 13.25
CA GLN A 34 8.90 -1.67 14.39
C GLN A 34 7.80 -0.70 13.91
N TYR A 35 6.71 -1.23 13.38
CA TYR A 35 5.55 -0.41 13.01
C TYR A 35 4.83 0.08 14.28
N PRO A 36 4.39 1.37 14.43
CA PRO A 36 4.37 2.40 13.38
C PRO A 36 5.63 3.26 13.26
N ASP A 37 6.63 3.09 14.14
CA ASP A 37 7.83 3.95 14.18
C ASP A 37 8.72 3.76 12.95
N GLU A 38 8.74 2.53 12.43
CA GLU A 38 9.48 2.19 11.22
C GLU A 38 8.53 1.67 10.14
N HIS A 39 8.60 2.27 8.95
CA HIS A 39 7.85 1.82 7.78
C HIS A 39 8.74 1.04 6.83
N ARG A 40 8.22 -0.08 6.31
CA ARG A 40 8.91 -0.85 5.29
C ARG A 40 8.99 -0.06 3.98
N PHE A 41 10.15 -0.09 3.33
CA PHE A 41 10.31 0.47 1.98
C PHE A 41 9.30 -0.16 0.99
N GLN A 42 8.57 0.70 0.29
CA GLN A 42 7.62 0.27 -0.75
C GLN A 42 8.28 0.42 -2.13
N PRO A 43 8.31 -0.65 -2.94
CA PRO A 43 8.78 -0.56 -4.31
C PRO A 43 7.91 0.39 -5.14
N LEU A 44 8.49 1.05 -6.14
CA LEU A 44 7.77 1.98 -7.04
C LEU A 44 6.60 1.33 -7.80
N ARG A 45 6.62 0.01 -7.95
CA ARG A 45 5.56 -0.76 -8.63
C ARG A 45 4.50 -1.31 -7.67
N THR A 46 4.51 -0.89 -6.42
CA THR A 46 3.47 -1.29 -5.46
C THR A 46 2.13 -0.70 -5.86
N LEU A 47 1.13 -1.57 -6.01
CA LEU A 47 -0.25 -1.17 -6.25
C LEU A 47 -0.89 -0.81 -4.90
N ASN A 48 -1.25 0.45 -4.76
CA ASN A 48 -1.88 0.98 -3.56
C ASN A 48 -3.13 1.76 -3.95
N ARG A 49 -3.57 2.67 -3.10
CA ARG A 49 -4.76 3.46 -3.30
C ARG A 49 -4.73 4.27 -4.60
N HIS A 50 -5.89 4.44 -5.24
CA HIS A 50 -6.06 5.23 -6.45
C HIS A 50 -6.00 6.72 -6.17
N ILE A 51 -5.42 7.47 -7.10
CA ILE A 51 -5.46 8.92 -7.15
C ILE A 51 -5.93 9.39 -8.52
N LEU A 52 -6.59 10.53 -8.56
CA LEU A 52 -6.94 11.22 -9.80
C LEU A 52 -5.89 12.28 -10.11
N THR A 53 -5.39 12.25 -11.36
CA THR A 53 -4.39 13.20 -11.82
C THR A 53 -5.07 14.50 -12.29
N ILE A 54 -4.45 15.59 -11.88
CA ILE A 54 -4.81 16.95 -12.30
C ILE A 54 -3.77 17.39 -13.33
N ASP A 55 -4.21 18.09 -14.36
CA ASP A 55 -3.33 18.76 -15.29
C ASP A 55 -2.70 19.96 -14.59
N GLU A 56 -1.36 20.01 -14.54
CA GLU A 56 -0.63 21.06 -13.84
C GLU A 56 -0.77 22.43 -14.50
N ALA A 57 -0.96 22.46 -15.82
CA ALA A 57 -1.08 23.69 -16.57
C ALA A 57 -2.44 24.38 -16.38
N THR A 58 -3.52 23.58 -16.26
CA THR A 58 -4.90 24.10 -16.20
C THR A 58 -5.53 23.98 -14.82
N GLY A 59 -4.94 23.22 -13.91
CA GLY A 59 -5.51 22.92 -12.59
C GLY A 59 -6.79 22.05 -12.64
N THR A 60 -7.14 21.52 -13.81
CA THR A 60 -8.35 20.73 -14.01
C THR A 60 -8.08 19.25 -14.00
N LEU A 61 -9.09 18.43 -13.66
CA LEU A 61 -9.00 16.99 -13.74
C LEU A 61 -8.75 16.52 -15.18
N LYS A 62 -7.84 15.59 -15.37
CA LYS A 62 -7.65 14.93 -16.67
C LYS A 62 -8.80 14.00 -17.04
N CYS A 63 -9.60 13.57 -16.05
CA CYS A 63 -10.70 12.64 -16.27
C CYS A 63 -11.83 13.27 -17.08
N THR A 64 -12.14 12.66 -18.24
CA THR A 64 -13.21 13.07 -19.15
C THR A 64 -14.52 12.31 -18.93
N ALA A 65 -14.60 11.48 -17.90
CA ALA A 65 -15.74 10.61 -17.61
C ALA A 65 -16.13 9.71 -18.82
N CYS A 66 -15.15 9.04 -19.42
CA CYS A 66 -15.39 8.14 -20.56
C CYS A 66 -15.91 6.74 -20.17
N ASP A 67 -16.05 6.44 -18.89
CA ASP A 67 -16.54 5.18 -18.29
C ASP A 67 -15.69 3.92 -18.59
N ALA A 68 -14.54 4.06 -19.24
CA ALA A 68 -13.70 2.92 -19.58
C ALA A 68 -13.24 2.15 -18.32
N CYS A 69 -12.80 2.87 -17.27
CA CYS A 69 -12.37 2.31 -16.00
C CYS A 69 -13.52 1.59 -15.25
N ALA A 70 -14.73 2.15 -15.26
CA ALA A 70 -15.89 1.54 -14.63
C ALA A 70 -16.32 0.24 -15.35
N ARG A 71 -16.26 0.24 -16.70
CA ARG A 71 -16.63 -0.94 -17.51
C ARG A 71 -15.64 -2.09 -17.39
N ILE A 72 -14.32 -1.79 -17.29
CA ILE A 72 -13.29 -2.84 -17.17
C ILE A 72 -13.21 -3.42 -15.76
N CYS A 73 -13.74 -2.72 -14.75
CA CYS A 73 -13.63 -3.14 -13.36
C CYS A 73 -14.38 -4.44 -13.10
N PRO A 74 -13.71 -5.53 -12.69
CA PRO A 74 -14.35 -6.82 -12.44
C PRO A 74 -15.32 -6.78 -11.25
N THR A 75 -15.04 -5.96 -10.26
CA THR A 75 -15.85 -5.81 -9.04
C THR A 75 -16.87 -4.67 -9.13
N ARG A 76 -16.84 -3.88 -10.22
CA ARG A 76 -17.72 -2.73 -10.43
C ARG A 76 -17.71 -1.73 -9.26
N CYS A 77 -16.53 -1.49 -8.70
CA CYS A 77 -16.36 -0.61 -7.55
C CYS A 77 -16.16 0.87 -7.91
N ILE A 78 -16.26 1.22 -9.20
CA ILE A 78 -16.05 2.58 -9.71
C ILE A 78 -17.36 3.13 -10.24
N GLU A 79 -17.78 4.28 -9.70
CA GLU A 79 -18.93 5.02 -10.15
C GLU A 79 -18.51 6.44 -10.53
N LEU A 80 -18.96 6.91 -11.67
CA LEU A 80 -18.66 8.27 -12.13
C LEU A 80 -19.78 8.87 -12.96
N THR A 81 -19.89 10.20 -12.91
CA THR A 81 -20.79 10.96 -13.77
C THR A 81 -20.00 12.05 -14.48
N GLY A 82 -20.36 12.31 -15.72
CA GLY A 82 -19.73 13.35 -16.52
C GLY A 82 -20.58 14.61 -16.63
N ALA A 83 -19.95 15.77 -16.63
CA ALA A 83 -20.55 17.06 -16.97
C ALA A 83 -19.83 17.69 -18.16
N GLY A 84 -20.54 18.53 -18.91
CA GLY A 84 -20.04 19.17 -20.12
C GLY A 84 -20.24 18.33 -21.38
N LYS A 85 -19.88 18.90 -22.53
CA LYS A 85 -20.00 18.26 -23.86
C LYS A 85 -18.69 18.40 -24.63
N GLY A 86 -18.40 17.39 -25.45
CA GLY A 86 -17.23 17.40 -26.33
C GLY A 86 -15.90 17.47 -25.57
N LYS A 87 -15.04 18.40 -25.92
CA LYS A 87 -13.68 18.57 -25.36
C LYS A 87 -13.68 19.06 -23.90
N ASP A 88 -14.75 19.76 -23.50
CA ASP A 88 -14.90 20.32 -22.14
C ASP A 88 -15.54 19.33 -21.16
N ARG A 89 -15.83 18.11 -21.59
CA ARG A 89 -16.39 17.09 -20.73
C ARG A 89 -15.38 16.68 -19.66
N ARG A 90 -15.81 16.74 -18.39
CA ARG A 90 -15.02 16.35 -17.21
C ARG A 90 -15.88 15.49 -16.28
N ALA A 91 -15.22 14.75 -15.40
CA ALA A 91 -15.91 14.04 -14.34
C ALA A 91 -16.50 15.07 -13.36
N ALA A 92 -17.83 15.02 -13.19
CA ALA A 92 -18.54 15.80 -12.17
C ALA A 92 -18.48 15.09 -10.81
N THR A 93 -18.64 13.78 -10.81
CA THR A 93 -18.46 12.94 -9.64
C THR A 93 -17.62 11.74 -10.02
N PHE A 94 -16.81 11.28 -9.07
CA PHE A 94 -16.02 10.06 -9.21
C PHE A 94 -15.88 9.42 -7.85
N PHE A 95 -16.27 8.15 -7.74
CA PHE A 95 -16.21 7.38 -6.51
C PHE A 95 -15.55 6.02 -6.75
N ILE A 96 -14.75 5.59 -5.79
CA ILE A 96 -14.23 4.23 -5.73
C ILE A 96 -14.53 3.65 -4.35
N ASP A 97 -15.20 2.51 -4.33
CA ASP A 97 -15.37 1.72 -3.12
C ASP A 97 -14.17 0.77 -2.94
N HIS A 98 -13.23 1.17 -2.07
CA HIS A 98 -12.06 0.36 -1.77
C HIS A 98 -12.37 -0.90 -0.95
N ASN A 99 -13.59 -1.03 -0.39
CA ASN A 99 -14.02 -2.29 0.23
C ASN A 99 -14.23 -3.42 -0.78
N LEU A 100 -14.52 -3.06 -2.04
CA LEU A 100 -14.76 -4.00 -3.14
C LEU A 100 -13.56 -4.09 -4.09
N CYS A 101 -12.65 -3.13 -4.05
CA CYS A 101 -11.52 -3.03 -4.96
C CYS A 101 -10.50 -4.14 -4.69
N MET A 102 -10.10 -4.87 -5.73
CA MET A 102 -9.06 -5.90 -5.67
C MET A 102 -7.66 -5.42 -6.10
N TYR A 103 -7.50 -4.12 -6.32
CA TYR A 103 -6.22 -3.49 -6.70
C TYR A 103 -5.52 -4.11 -7.93
N CYS A 104 -6.29 -4.52 -8.94
CA CYS A 104 -5.79 -5.22 -10.13
C CYS A 104 -5.11 -4.33 -11.18
N ASN A 105 -5.15 -3.00 -11.03
CA ASN A 105 -4.57 -2.01 -11.96
C ASN A 105 -5.26 -1.86 -13.33
N LEU A 106 -6.25 -2.65 -13.69
CA LEU A 106 -6.91 -2.59 -14.99
C LEU A 106 -7.52 -1.21 -15.32
N CYS A 107 -8.04 -0.50 -14.30
CA CYS A 107 -8.60 0.84 -14.48
C CYS A 107 -7.54 1.87 -14.89
N VAL A 108 -6.28 1.71 -14.42
CA VAL A 108 -5.16 2.57 -14.80
C VAL A 108 -4.73 2.26 -16.22
N GLU A 109 -4.55 0.97 -16.56
CA GLU A 109 -4.09 0.54 -17.86
C GLU A 109 -5.04 0.90 -19.01
N VAL A 110 -6.36 0.87 -18.75
CA VAL A 110 -7.38 1.19 -19.77
C VAL A 110 -7.59 2.69 -19.96
N CYS A 111 -7.05 3.54 -19.08
CA CYS A 111 -7.32 4.98 -19.12
C CYS A 111 -6.50 5.67 -20.22
N PRO A 112 -7.12 6.19 -21.31
CA PRO A 112 -6.39 6.83 -22.40
C PRO A 112 -5.87 8.24 -22.08
N PHE A 113 -6.25 8.78 -20.92
CA PHE A 113 -5.91 10.14 -20.48
C PHE A 113 -4.94 10.17 -19.31
N ASP A 114 -4.47 9.02 -18.84
CA ASP A 114 -3.66 8.89 -17.60
C ASP A 114 -4.29 9.66 -16.43
N ALA A 115 -5.62 9.64 -16.36
CA ALA A 115 -6.40 10.42 -15.40
C ALA A 115 -6.53 9.72 -14.04
N ILE A 116 -6.30 8.43 -14.00
CA ILE A 116 -6.29 7.62 -12.78
C ILE A 116 -4.96 6.87 -12.70
N THR A 117 -4.35 6.87 -11.53
CA THR A 117 -3.13 6.12 -11.27
C THR A 117 -3.18 5.55 -9.87
N MET A 118 -2.27 4.61 -9.58
CA MET A 118 -2.12 4.07 -8.24
C MET A 118 -0.91 4.71 -7.56
N TRP A 119 -1.14 5.12 -6.31
CA TRP A 119 -0.09 5.73 -5.50
C TRP A 119 0.85 4.66 -4.96
N THR A 120 2.15 4.93 -5.02
CA THR A 120 3.18 4.00 -4.52
C THR A 120 3.51 4.20 -3.05
N ARG A 121 2.98 5.26 -2.43
CA ARG A 121 3.22 5.56 -1.02
C ARG A 121 2.24 4.80 -0.14
N ILE A 122 2.67 4.46 1.08
CA ILE A 122 1.81 3.87 2.08
C ILE A 122 0.80 4.94 2.48
N GLY A 123 -0.45 4.79 2.00
CA GLY A 123 -1.58 5.47 2.56
C GLY A 123 -2.28 4.52 3.51
N GLU A 124 -2.81 5.02 4.60
CA GLU A 124 -3.66 4.22 5.47
C GLU A 124 -4.95 3.89 4.72
N LEU A 125 -5.10 2.62 4.37
CA LEU A 125 -6.34 2.03 3.84
C LEU A 125 -7.11 1.35 4.96
N SER A 126 -7.14 1.99 6.11
CA SER A 126 -7.86 1.52 7.28
C SER A 126 -8.87 2.55 7.74
N ALA A 127 -10.08 2.10 8.05
CA ALA A 127 -11.13 2.94 8.59
C ALA A 127 -11.97 2.15 9.59
N TYR A 128 -12.54 2.83 10.58
CA TYR A 128 -13.42 2.20 11.56
C TYR A 128 -14.78 1.79 10.97
N ALA A 129 -15.20 2.44 9.88
CA ALA A 129 -16.44 2.14 9.18
C ALA A 129 -16.19 1.97 7.68
N ARG A 130 -17.01 1.14 7.01
CA ARG A 130 -16.93 0.91 5.56
C ARG A 130 -17.06 2.19 4.73
N SER A 131 -17.86 3.15 5.17
CA SER A 131 -18.02 4.44 4.52
C SER A 131 -16.71 5.23 4.42
N GLY A 132 -15.77 5.03 5.34
CA GLY A 132 -14.46 5.67 5.31
C GLY A 132 -13.52 5.13 4.23
N LEU A 133 -13.88 4.01 3.59
CA LEU A 133 -13.13 3.41 2.47
C LEU A 133 -13.81 3.65 1.10
N VAL A 134 -14.84 4.47 1.05
CA VAL A 134 -15.43 5.00 -0.18
C VAL A 134 -14.81 6.36 -0.45
N TYR A 135 -13.95 6.43 -1.45
CA TYR A 135 -13.24 7.65 -1.79
C TYR A 135 -13.93 8.38 -2.91
N ASP A 136 -14.16 9.65 -2.66
CA ASP A 136 -14.71 10.60 -3.63
C ASP A 136 -13.62 11.36 -4.38
N GLN A 137 -14.01 12.10 -5.38
CA GLN A 137 -13.10 12.88 -6.21
C GLN A 137 -12.22 13.85 -5.41
N PRO A 138 -12.72 14.65 -4.44
CA PRO A 138 -11.87 15.55 -3.66
C PRO A 138 -10.85 14.78 -2.80
N THR A 139 -11.22 13.67 -2.20
CA THR A 139 -10.29 12.84 -1.42
C THR A 139 -9.18 12.28 -2.29
N MET A 140 -9.51 11.80 -3.50
CA MET A 140 -8.53 11.22 -4.43
C MET A 140 -7.60 12.26 -5.06
N THR A 141 -7.97 13.53 -5.07
CA THR A 141 -7.13 14.63 -5.56
C THR A 141 -6.31 15.29 -4.46
N ALA A 142 -6.81 15.34 -3.23
CA ALA A 142 -6.13 15.93 -2.08
C ALA A 142 -4.82 15.23 -1.74
N ASP A 143 -4.77 13.93 -1.91
CA ASP A 143 -3.58 13.12 -1.62
C ASP A 143 -2.34 13.47 -2.44
N ARG A 144 -2.53 14.17 -3.55
CA ARG A 144 -1.43 14.70 -4.36
C ARG A 144 -0.57 15.72 -3.60
N PHE A 145 -1.14 16.37 -2.60
CA PHE A 145 -0.49 17.44 -1.84
C PHE A 145 0.28 16.97 -0.61
N TYR A 146 0.34 15.68 -0.32
CA TYR A 146 1.21 15.18 0.73
C TYR A 146 2.66 15.13 0.23
N PRO A 147 3.51 16.16 0.52
CA PRO A 147 4.84 16.29 -0.07
C PRO A 147 5.88 15.36 0.55
N THR A 148 5.56 14.68 1.63
CA THR A 148 6.53 13.87 2.35
C THR A 148 6.58 12.44 1.82
N PRO A 149 7.75 11.96 1.33
CA PRO A 149 7.93 10.54 1.10
C PRO A 149 7.84 9.83 2.46
N MET A 150 6.73 9.13 2.71
CA MET A 150 6.62 8.22 3.87
C MET A 150 7.50 6.97 3.72
N THR A 151 8.13 6.81 2.58
CA THR A 151 9.11 5.75 2.39
C THR A 151 10.50 6.33 2.63
N PRO A 152 11.23 5.89 3.66
CA PRO A 152 12.63 6.20 3.75
C PRO A 152 13.32 5.72 2.47
N GLU A 153 14.20 6.55 1.92
CA GLU A 153 15.05 6.13 0.80
C GLU A 153 15.73 4.82 1.19
N ARG A 154 15.71 3.83 0.30
CA ARG A 154 16.41 2.58 0.54
C ARG A 154 17.86 2.91 0.88
N PRO A 155 18.39 2.56 2.06
CA PRO A 155 19.79 2.81 2.35
C PRO A 155 20.65 2.13 1.29
N ALA A 156 21.56 2.87 0.69
CA ALA A 156 22.48 2.36 -0.32
C ALA A 156 23.26 1.19 0.31
N GLY A 157 22.96 -0.05 -0.13
CA GLY A 157 23.60 -1.28 0.36
C GLY A 157 22.67 -2.35 0.95
N ALA A 158 21.37 -2.12 1.08
CA ALA A 158 20.43 -3.17 1.48
C ALA A 158 20.19 -4.13 0.31
N VAL A 159 21.01 -5.16 0.22
CA VAL A 159 20.81 -6.30 -0.68
C VAL A 159 19.59 -7.06 -0.17
N ALA A 160 18.59 -7.26 -1.05
CA ALA A 160 17.50 -8.18 -0.79
C ALA A 160 18.11 -9.58 -0.58
N LYS A 161 18.03 -10.09 0.66
CA LYS A 161 18.27 -11.49 0.98
C LYS A 161 17.01 -12.29 0.79
#